data_4d194fe7e7bb3f226375fa5f3d948a19
#
_entry.id   4d194fe7e7bb3f226375fa5f3d948a19
#
_cell.length_a   1.000
_cell.length_b   1.000
_cell.length_c   1.000
_cell.angle_alpha   90.00
_cell.angle_beta   90.00
_cell.angle_gamma   90.00
#
_symmetry.space_group_name_H-M   'P 1'
#
loop_
_entity.id
_entity.type
_entity.pdbx_description
1 polymer ?
#
loop_
_entity_poly.entity_id
_entity_poly.type
_entity_poly.pdbx_seq_one_letter_code
_entity_poly.pdbx_strand_id
1 'polypeptide(L)'
;MRTTILLVAGLSLIAAASAHGQRRIRVGPTYSSLSLEDRSGSSHSFPSYGGSIALITGNEGETGLTIARYNNLSTDHGLRRLTLYGLDSYYYPVGMRGVVAPFALTTLGLARVTEVDSLCFVVVSCLANTSTTSQLGLAFGLGVRLNVGSAAVVTLAGRFLEVPGSQIQALEAVANASVAFGAVRKGEFLDGTVGPTASFLVPISGTLHGRAPFIGARFRRDTKKAGTVAVQIDLAPLRITAGCPSTGCNENAVLFAPAYEASVRPPWGRLYGQIGPLLAGVYSQGPDRGMAQGLHGGLGADFYSGRVMWNLNGRLLWLQRNSGENVFGVQVGVSVSPKLGGTGR
;
A
#
# COMPACT_ATOMS: atom_id res chain seq x y z
N MET A 1 9.77 -17.04 22.39
CA MET A 1 9.14 -18.16 21.67
C MET A 1 8.27 -17.76 20.47
N ARG A 2 7.51 -16.66 20.50
CA ARG A 2 6.64 -16.26 19.34
C ARG A 2 7.41 -15.77 18.11
N THR A 3 8.57 -15.17 18.26
CA THR A 3 9.42 -14.67 17.15
C THR A 3 10.03 -15.80 16.30
N THR A 4 10.33 -16.93 16.93
CA THR A 4 10.88 -18.12 16.27
C THR A 4 9.86 -18.78 15.34
N ILE A 5 8.58 -18.73 15.70
CA ILE A 5 7.48 -19.34 14.91
C ILE A 5 7.26 -18.58 13.59
N LEU A 6 7.32 -17.24 13.62
CA LEU A 6 7.18 -16.42 12.41
C LEU A 6 8.37 -16.57 11.45
N LEU A 7 9.58 -16.69 11.99
CA LEU A 7 10.79 -16.95 11.19
C LEU A 7 10.76 -18.35 10.57
N VAL A 8 10.29 -19.35 11.29
CA VAL A 8 10.13 -20.74 10.80
C VAL A 8 9.00 -20.82 9.78
N ALA A 9 7.88 -20.15 9.99
CA ALA A 9 6.79 -20.07 9.01
C ALA A 9 7.22 -19.33 7.73
N GLY A 10 7.96 -18.24 7.85
CA GLY A 10 8.54 -17.53 6.70
C GLY A 10 9.54 -18.40 5.93
N LEU A 11 10.45 -19.09 6.62
CA LEU A 11 11.41 -20.01 6.01
C LEU A 11 10.73 -21.25 5.41
N SER A 12 9.65 -21.75 6.00
CA SER A 12 8.86 -22.87 5.47
C SER A 12 8.10 -22.50 4.21
N LEU A 13 7.56 -21.28 4.13
CA LEU A 13 6.97 -20.71 2.91
C LEU A 13 8.03 -20.55 1.81
N ILE A 14 9.23 -20.13 2.17
CA ILE A 14 10.40 -20.04 1.27
C ILE A 14 10.81 -21.44 0.78
N ALA A 15 10.86 -22.44 1.66
CA ALA A 15 11.22 -23.82 1.32
C ALA A 15 10.13 -24.54 0.49
N ALA A 16 8.84 -24.40 0.85
CA ALA A 16 7.73 -24.95 0.07
C ALA A 16 7.65 -24.31 -1.33
N ALA A 17 8.01 -23.03 -1.42
CA ALA A 17 8.14 -22.32 -2.66
C ALA A 17 9.32 -22.85 -3.52
N SER A 18 10.31 -23.53 -2.98
CA SER A 18 11.50 -24.02 -3.73
C SER A 18 11.27 -25.28 -4.57
N ALA A 19 10.17 -26.01 -4.37
CA ALA A 19 9.92 -27.29 -5.02
C ALA A 19 9.48 -27.22 -6.50
N HIS A 20 9.11 -26.04 -7.03
CA HIS A 20 8.55 -25.90 -8.37
C HIS A 20 9.33 -24.88 -9.24
N GLY A 21 10.49 -25.29 -9.73
CA GLY A 21 11.19 -24.73 -10.91
C GLY A 21 11.66 -23.28 -10.84
N GLN A 22 12.95 -23.07 -11.06
CA GLN A 22 13.71 -21.84 -11.36
C GLN A 22 13.17 -20.54 -10.73
N ARG A 23 13.46 -20.33 -9.45
CA ARG A 23 13.07 -19.13 -8.71
C ARG A 23 14.24 -18.17 -8.62
N ARG A 24 13.91 -16.90 -8.79
CA ARG A 24 14.85 -15.83 -8.54
C ARG A 24 14.69 -15.34 -7.10
N ILE A 25 15.82 -15.19 -6.46
CA ILE A 25 15.93 -14.55 -5.16
C ILE A 25 16.50 -13.15 -5.40
N ARG A 26 15.90 -12.16 -4.80
CA ARG A 26 16.39 -10.79 -4.78
C ARG A 26 16.80 -10.41 -3.36
N VAL A 27 18.00 -9.85 -3.21
CA VAL A 27 18.55 -9.41 -1.92
C VAL A 27 19.12 -8.02 -2.06
N GLY A 28 18.85 -7.15 -1.12
CA GLY A 28 19.43 -5.80 -1.15
C GLY A 28 19.12 -4.96 0.08
N PRO A 29 19.90 -3.89 0.26
CA PRO A 29 19.62 -2.88 1.26
C PRO A 29 18.35 -2.12 0.92
N THR A 30 17.67 -1.68 1.98
CA THR A 30 16.48 -0.83 1.91
C THR A 30 16.75 0.45 2.69
N TYR A 31 16.42 1.56 2.08
CA TYR A 31 16.38 2.86 2.72
C TYR A 31 14.95 3.38 2.65
N SER A 32 14.46 3.98 3.74
CA SER A 32 13.17 4.64 3.68
C SER A 32 13.15 5.92 4.51
N SER A 33 12.16 6.75 4.23
CA SER A 33 11.88 7.97 4.96
C SER A 33 10.41 7.96 5.37
N LEU A 34 10.17 7.93 6.66
CA LEU A 34 8.86 7.94 7.26
C LEU A 34 8.45 9.37 7.58
N SER A 35 7.31 9.81 7.09
CA SER A 35 6.76 11.13 7.39
C SER A 35 5.64 11.01 8.41
N LEU A 36 5.87 11.54 9.60
CA LEU A 36 4.89 11.65 10.67
C LEU A 36 4.43 13.09 10.79
N GLU A 37 3.15 13.29 10.92
CA GLU A 37 2.55 14.57 11.23
C GLU A 37 2.31 14.67 12.72
N ASP A 38 2.79 15.73 13.37
CA ASP A 38 2.58 16.00 14.79
C ASP A 38 1.20 16.66 15.03
N ARG A 39 0.83 16.89 16.28
CA ARG A 39 -0.44 17.55 16.63
C ARG A 39 -0.54 18.99 16.14
N SER A 40 0.56 19.64 15.84
CA SER A 40 0.60 21.01 15.31
C SER A 40 0.37 21.08 13.80
N GLY A 41 0.34 19.93 13.09
CA GLY A 41 0.28 19.85 11.65
C GLY A 41 1.64 19.92 10.97
N SER A 42 2.72 19.91 11.74
CA SER A 42 4.06 19.88 11.21
C SER A 42 4.46 18.46 10.83
N SER A 43 5.01 18.28 9.64
CA SER A 43 5.47 16.98 9.16
C SER A 43 6.96 16.81 9.45
N HIS A 44 7.31 15.72 10.13
CA HIS A 44 8.68 15.35 10.44
C HIS A 44 9.08 14.10 9.67
N SER A 45 10.28 14.11 9.11
CA SER A 45 10.81 13.00 8.31
C SER A 45 11.86 12.22 9.09
N PHE A 46 11.70 10.90 9.16
CA PHE A 46 12.57 10.00 9.90
C PHE A 46 13.17 8.94 8.98
N PRO A 47 14.49 8.94 8.80
CA PRO A 47 15.13 7.94 7.96
C PRO A 47 15.13 6.57 8.62
N SER A 48 15.07 5.52 7.79
CA SER A 48 15.28 4.15 8.19
C SER A 48 16.30 3.46 7.29
N TYR A 49 16.89 2.43 7.85
CA TYR A 49 17.82 1.55 7.15
C TYR A 49 17.42 0.11 7.39
N GLY A 50 17.60 -0.70 6.39
CA GLY A 50 17.26 -2.10 6.50
C GLY A 50 17.75 -2.94 5.34
N GLY A 51 17.12 -4.08 5.19
CA GLY A 51 17.39 -4.99 4.09
C GLY A 51 16.16 -5.81 3.74
N SER A 52 16.15 -6.32 2.53
CA SER A 52 15.10 -7.21 2.06
C SER A 52 15.66 -8.41 1.34
N ILE A 53 14.96 -9.52 1.48
CA ILE A 53 15.11 -10.72 0.67
C ILE A 53 13.76 -11.08 0.09
N ALA A 54 13.66 -11.26 -1.21
CA ALA A 54 12.41 -11.55 -1.87
C ALA A 54 12.54 -12.71 -2.85
N LEU A 55 11.47 -13.48 -2.97
CA LEU A 55 11.28 -14.54 -3.94
C LEU A 55 10.36 -14.03 -5.04
N ILE A 56 10.84 -14.13 -6.26
CA ILE A 56 10.02 -13.86 -7.44
C ILE A 56 9.23 -15.13 -7.74
N THR A 57 7.94 -15.12 -7.40
CA THR A 57 7.05 -16.28 -7.52
C THR A 57 6.50 -16.48 -8.93
N GLY A 58 6.64 -15.48 -9.78
CA GLY A 58 6.19 -15.49 -11.16
C GLY A 58 6.47 -14.14 -11.82
N ASN A 59 5.94 -13.92 -13.01
CA ASN A 59 6.09 -12.63 -13.68
C ASN A 59 5.18 -11.53 -13.08
N GLU A 60 4.26 -11.89 -12.23
CA GLU A 60 3.21 -11.05 -11.66
C GLU A 60 3.31 -10.79 -10.17
N GLY A 61 4.17 -11.55 -9.49
CA GLY A 61 4.23 -11.50 -8.04
C GLY A 61 5.63 -11.71 -7.49
N GLU A 62 5.89 -11.04 -6.41
CA GLU A 62 7.09 -11.18 -5.60
C GLU A 62 6.66 -11.16 -4.14
N THR A 63 7.20 -12.06 -3.34
CA THR A 63 6.96 -12.10 -1.90
C THR A 63 8.31 -12.11 -1.18
N GLY A 64 8.45 -11.28 -0.16
CA GLY A 64 9.72 -11.13 0.52
C GLY A 64 9.62 -10.80 1.99
N LEU A 65 10.75 -10.87 2.65
CA LEU A 65 10.94 -10.41 4.01
C LEU A 65 11.72 -9.10 3.99
N THR A 66 11.26 -8.15 4.75
CA THR A 66 11.93 -6.86 4.94
C THR A 66 12.16 -6.60 6.41
N ILE A 67 13.34 -6.09 6.74
CA ILE A 67 13.65 -5.56 8.06
C ILE A 67 13.96 -4.08 7.86
N ALA A 68 13.24 -3.20 8.55
CA ALA A 68 13.48 -1.76 8.54
C ALA A 68 13.59 -1.25 9.97
N ARG A 69 14.61 -0.43 10.24
CA ARG A 69 14.84 0.17 11.55
C ARG A 69 14.80 1.68 11.45
N TYR A 70 13.86 2.26 12.17
CA TYR A 70 13.69 3.70 12.34
C TYR A 70 14.24 4.10 13.70
N ASN A 71 15.18 5.03 13.69
CA ASN A 71 15.75 5.55 14.92
C ASN A 71 15.21 6.96 15.18
N ASN A 72 15.10 7.30 16.47
CA ASN A 72 14.78 8.65 16.92
C ASN A 72 13.44 9.20 16.38
N LEU A 73 12.40 8.35 16.27
CA LEU A 73 11.04 8.83 16.01
C LEU A 73 10.64 9.71 17.18
N SER A 74 10.71 11.03 17.00
CA SER A 74 10.20 11.99 17.96
C SER A 74 8.70 12.16 17.69
N THR A 75 7.89 11.85 18.68
CA THR A 75 6.45 12.06 18.65
C THR A 75 6.07 12.89 19.87
N ASP A 76 4.83 13.37 19.92
CA ASP A 76 4.29 14.07 21.10
C ASP A 76 4.37 13.24 22.40
N HIS A 77 4.68 11.96 22.30
CA HIS A 77 4.77 10.99 23.39
C HIS A 77 6.22 10.57 23.74
N GLY A 78 7.23 11.30 23.26
CA GLY A 78 8.62 11.00 23.54
C GLY A 78 9.42 10.38 22.39
N LEU A 79 10.65 9.98 22.69
CA LEU A 79 11.55 9.37 21.70
C LEU A 79 11.22 7.88 21.54
N ARG A 80 10.96 7.47 20.31
CA ARG A 80 10.64 6.08 19.96
C ARG A 80 11.64 5.51 18.98
N ARG A 81 11.84 4.20 19.06
CA ARG A 81 12.53 3.40 18.04
C ARG A 81 11.57 2.36 17.51
N LEU A 82 11.50 2.23 16.21
CA LEU A 82 10.67 1.24 15.56
C LEU A 82 11.55 0.29 14.76
N THR A 83 11.34 -1.01 14.93
CA THR A 83 11.88 -2.03 14.02
C THR A 83 10.73 -2.81 13.45
N LEU A 84 10.58 -2.77 12.13
CA LEU A 84 9.56 -3.49 11.40
C LEU A 84 10.17 -4.75 10.76
N TYR A 85 9.60 -5.90 11.06
CA TYR A 85 9.86 -7.19 10.41
C TYR A 85 8.65 -7.51 9.55
N GLY A 86 8.74 -7.21 8.25
CA GLY A 86 7.61 -7.27 7.33
C GLY A 86 7.69 -8.46 6.38
N LEU A 87 6.54 -9.04 6.08
CA LEU A 87 6.30 -9.89 4.91
C LEU A 87 5.68 -9.00 3.84
N ASP A 88 6.46 -8.71 2.81
CA ASP A 88 6.05 -7.88 1.69
C ASP A 88 5.46 -8.75 0.58
N SER A 89 4.38 -8.28 -0.02
CA SER A 89 3.80 -8.85 -1.22
C SER A 89 3.69 -7.77 -2.29
N TYR A 90 4.30 -8.01 -3.44
CA TYR A 90 4.32 -7.11 -4.58
C TYR A 90 3.48 -7.71 -5.70
N TYR A 91 2.58 -6.93 -6.25
CA TYR A 91 1.74 -7.32 -7.38
C TYR A 91 2.06 -6.47 -8.60
N TYR A 92 2.50 -7.11 -9.68
CA TYR A 92 2.90 -6.50 -10.95
C TYR A 92 1.86 -6.78 -12.04
N PRO A 93 0.89 -5.94 -12.26
CA PRO A 93 -0.21 -6.20 -13.21
C PRO A 93 0.25 -6.34 -14.64
N VAL A 94 1.31 -5.62 -15.03
CA VAL A 94 1.90 -5.68 -16.38
C VAL A 94 3.14 -6.60 -16.46
N GLY A 95 3.45 -7.29 -15.37
CA GLY A 95 4.63 -8.13 -15.26
C GLY A 95 5.91 -7.36 -14.92
N MET A 96 6.98 -8.10 -14.63
CA MET A 96 8.26 -7.56 -14.14
C MET A 96 9.33 -7.36 -15.23
N ARG A 97 8.98 -7.53 -16.52
CA ARG A 97 9.99 -7.62 -17.61
C ARG A 97 10.40 -6.31 -18.23
N GLY A 98 9.57 -5.31 -18.14
CA GLY A 98 9.88 -3.97 -18.64
C GLY A 98 11.07 -3.36 -17.91
N VAL A 99 11.73 -2.38 -18.52
CA VAL A 99 12.70 -1.54 -17.81
C VAL A 99 12.06 -0.92 -16.58
N VAL A 100 10.79 -0.54 -16.70
CA VAL A 100 9.95 -0.01 -15.62
C VAL A 100 8.75 -0.94 -15.43
N ALA A 101 8.57 -1.44 -14.21
CA ALA A 101 7.45 -2.29 -13.85
C ALA A 101 6.72 -1.70 -12.62
N PRO A 102 5.55 -1.09 -12.81
CA PRO A 102 4.75 -0.58 -11.71
C PRO A 102 4.15 -1.73 -10.89
N PHE A 103 4.01 -1.50 -9.58
CA PHE A 103 3.47 -2.50 -8.66
C PHE A 103 2.59 -1.88 -7.57
N ALA A 104 1.69 -2.70 -7.04
CA ALA A 104 1.06 -2.49 -5.75
C ALA A 104 1.79 -3.30 -4.68
N LEU A 105 1.88 -2.77 -3.48
CA LEU A 105 2.61 -3.35 -2.34
C LEU A 105 1.70 -3.46 -1.14
N THR A 106 1.75 -4.59 -0.46
CA THR A 106 1.23 -4.76 0.89
C THR A 106 2.29 -5.36 1.79
N THR A 107 2.33 -4.93 3.04
CA THR A 107 3.22 -5.45 4.08
C THR A 107 2.40 -5.85 5.28
N LEU A 108 2.62 -7.05 5.77
CA LEU A 108 2.11 -7.53 7.06
C LEU A 108 3.31 -7.92 7.91
N GLY A 109 3.40 -7.42 9.12
CA GLY A 109 4.59 -7.70 9.91
C GLY A 109 4.45 -7.50 11.40
N LEU A 110 5.57 -7.72 12.08
CA LEU A 110 5.75 -7.45 13.48
C LEU A 110 6.53 -6.15 13.65
N ALA A 111 5.93 -5.19 14.30
CA ALA A 111 6.55 -3.92 14.68
C ALA A 111 7.01 -4.00 16.14
N ARG A 112 8.30 -3.83 16.37
CA ARG A 112 8.86 -3.71 17.71
C ARG A 112 9.08 -2.23 18.01
N VAL A 113 8.28 -1.69 18.91
CA VAL A 113 8.35 -0.29 19.35
C VAL A 113 9.05 -0.22 20.68
N THR A 114 10.11 0.57 20.77
CA THR A 114 10.80 0.87 22.03
C THR A 114 10.59 2.33 22.35
N GLU A 115 9.95 2.61 23.46
CA GLU A 115 9.72 3.95 24.00
C GLU A 115 10.79 4.27 25.03
N VAL A 116 11.28 5.48 24.99
CA VAL A 116 12.26 5.99 25.96
C VAL A 116 11.59 7.14 26.69
N ASP A 117 11.09 6.85 27.87
CA ASP A 117 10.56 7.87 28.77
C ASP A 117 11.72 8.45 29.60
N SER A 118 12.07 9.69 29.36
CA SER A 118 12.99 10.42 30.21
C SER A 118 12.20 11.14 31.30
N LEU A 119 12.03 10.51 32.44
CA LEU A 119 11.55 11.19 33.65
C LEU A 119 12.72 11.98 34.25
N CYS A 120 12.81 13.26 33.91
CA CYS A 120 13.72 14.18 34.55
C CYS A 120 13.05 14.73 35.80
N PHE A 121 13.43 14.23 36.97
CA PHE A 121 13.14 14.88 38.26
C PHE A 121 14.05 16.08 38.46
N VAL A 122 13.51 17.17 38.93
CA VAL A 122 14.03 18.54 38.91
C VAL A 122 15.44 18.73 39.57
N VAL A 123 16.05 17.73 40.15
CA VAL A 123 17.29 18.01 40.91
C VAL A 123 18.51 17.14 40.61
N VAL A 124 18.48 15.87 40.23
CA VAL A 124 19.78 15.15 40.17
C VAL A 124 19.95 13.99 39.18
N SER A 125 18.91 13.38 38.63
CA SER A 125 19.12 12.26 37.67
C SER A 125 17.96 12.07 36.71
N CYS A 126 18.25 12.06 35.41
CA CYS A 126 17.30 11.55 34.40
C CYS A 126 17.40 10.03 34.37
N LEU A 127 16.40 9.34 34.90
CA LEU A 127 16.26 7.90 34.73
C LEU A 127 15.52 7.66 33.40
N ALA A 128 16.25 7.14 32.42
CA ALA A 128 15.65 6.68 31.19
C ALA A 128 14.97 5.32 31.43
N ASN A 129 13.66 5.29 31.46
CA ASN A 129 12.90 4.05 31.49
C ASN A 129 12.62 3.63 30.05
N THR A 130 13.01 2.43 29.65
CA THR A 130 12.78 1.91 28.31
C THR A 130 11.75 0.79 28.36
N SER A 131 10.63 0.99 27.70
CA SER A 131 9.64 -0.05 27.48
C SER A 131 9.69 -0.54 26.03
N THR A 132 9.56 -1.84 25.83
CA THR A 132 9.54 -2.42 24.47
C THR A 132 8.31 -3.26 24.30
N THR A 133 7.51 -2.92 23.31
CA THR A 133 6.29 -3.63 22.93
C THR A 133 6.41 -4.20 21.52
N SER A 134 5.75 -5.33 21.28
CA SER A 134 5.66 -5.93 19.94
C SER A 134 4.22 -5.91 19.49
N GLN A 135 3.98 -5.32 18.32
CA GLN A 135 2.66 -5.05 17.77
C GLN A 135 2.59 -5.48 16.31
N LEU A 136 1.38 -5.59 15.78
CA LEU A 136 1.18 -5.80 14.35
C LEU A 136 1.56 -4.52 13.60
N GLY A 137 2.31 -4.66 12.49
CA GLY A 137 2.57 -3.59 11.54
C GLY A 137 1.91 -3.90 10.21
N LEU A 138 1.24 -2.93 9.64
CA LEU A 138 0.55 -3.03 8.36
C LEU A 138 1.00 -1.90 7.45
N ALA A 139 1.27 -2.21 6.17
CA ALA A 139 1.49 -1.17 5.20
C ALA A 139 0.89 -1.55 3.84
N PHE A 140 0.49 -0.55 3.07
CA PHE A 140 0.06 -0.71 1.69
C PHE A 140 0.42 0.52 0.87
N GLY A 141 0.70 0.30 -0.40
CA GLY A 141 1.15 1.38 -1.27
C GLY A 141 1.37 0.95 -2.71
N LEU A 142 2.05 1.81 -3.42
CA LEU A 142 2.37 1.63 -4.82
C LEU A 142 3.82 2.02 -5.09
N GLY A 143 4.37 1.50 -6.18
CA GLY A 143 5.73 1.83 -6.55
C GLY A 143 6.07 1.42 -7.98
N VAL A 144 7.34 1.64 -8.29
CA VAL A 144 7.93 1.24 -9.56
C VAL A 144 9.20 0.43 -9.31
N ARG A 145 9.36 -0.62 -10.08
CA ARG A 145 10.58 -1.41 -10.17
C ARG A 145 11.31 -1.00 -11.44
N LEU A 146 12.57 -0.71 -11.31
CA LEU A 146 13.50 -0.43 -12.39
C LEU A 146 14.45 -1.60 -12.53
N ASN A 147 14.43 -2.28 -13.68
CA ASN A 147 15.37 -3.36 -13.99
C ASN A 147 16.60 -2.76 -14.66
N VAL A 148 17.73 -2.80 -13.99
CA VAL A 148 19.01 -2.26 -14.45
C VAL A 148 19.90 -3.43 -14.90
N GLY A 149 19.97 -3.65 -16.21
CA GLY A 149 20.68 -4.81 -16.77
C GLY A 149 19.99 -6.13 -16.42
N SER A 150 20.80 -7.20 -16.24
CA SER A 150 20.29 -8.56 -16.05
C SER A 150 20.06 -8.95 -14.58
N ALA A 151 20.70 -8.27 -13.65
CA ALA A 151 20.69 -8.66 -12.24
C ALA A 151 20.32 -7.55 -11.27
N ALA A 152 20.63 -6.29 -11.58
CA ALA A 152 20.36 -5.19 -10.67
C ALA A 152 18.90 -4.73 -10.78
N VAL A 153 18.31 -4.45 -9.63
CA VAL A 153 16.92 -4.00 -9.51
C VAL A 153 16.87 -2.87 -8.50
N VAL A 154 16.24 -1.76 -8.89
CA VAL A 154 15.90 -0.66 -7.99
C VAL A 154 14.40 -0.60 -7.85
N THR A 155 13.87 -0.54 -6.62
CA THR A 155 12.46 -0.31 -6.37
C THR A 155 12.27 1.00 -5.61
N LEU A 156 11.29 1.78 -6.05
CA LEU A 156 10.86 3.01 -5.38
C LEU A 156 9.38 2.88 -5.09
N ALA A 157 8.97 3.13 -3.85
CA ALA A 157 7.58 3.01 -3.43
C ALA A 157 7.19 4.12 -2.47
N GLY A 158 5.91 4.49 -2.53
CA GLY A 158 5.23 5.24 -1.49
C GLY A 158 4.20 4.32 -0.82
N ARG A 159 4.19 4.26 0.51
CA ARG A 159 3.24 3.44 1.25
C ARG A 159 2.73 4.15 2.50
N PHE A 160 1.52 3.81 2.90
CA PHE A 160 1.00 4.12 4.22
C PHE A 160 1.44 3.00 5.16
N LEU A 161 2.00 3.36 6.31
CA LEU A 161 2.40 2.45 7.38
C LEU A 161 1.57 2.72 8.62
N GLU A 162 1.03 1.68 9.22
CA GLU A 162 0.36 1.72 10.51
C GLU A 162 0.90 0.65 11.45
N VAL A 163 1.09 1.07 12.70
CA VAL A 163 1.36 0.18 13.83
C VAL A 163 0.30 0.44 14.89
N PRO A 164 -0.84 -0.30 14.83
CA PRO A 164 -1.94 -0.14 15.77
C PRO A 164 -1.45 -0.29 17.22
N GLY A 165 -1.96 0.53 18.12
CA GLY A 165 -1.56 0.52 19.53
C GLY A 165 -0.32 1.35 19.87
N SER A 166 0.53 1.70 18.91
CA SER A 166 1.63 2.66 19.10
C SER A 166 1.31 4.06 18.55
N GLN A 167 0.13 4.22 17.95
CA GLN A 167 -0.29 5.46 17.29
C GLN A 167 0.69 5.95 16.20
N ILE A 168 1.43 5.03 15.59
CA ILE A 168 2.31 5.33 14.46
C ILE A 168 1.50 5.13 13.18
N GLN A 169 1.08 6.23 12.56
CA GLN A 169 0.45 6.27 11.25
C GLN A 169 1.22 7.26 10.39
N ALA A 170 1.74 6.80 9.28
CA ALA A 170 2.67 7.59 8.51
C ALA A 170 2.64 7.28 7.02
N LEU A 171 3.01 8.26 6.22
CA LEU A 171 3.45 8.03 4.85
C LEU A 171 4.93 7.69 4.84
N GLU A 172 5.30 6.71 4.06
CA GLU A 172 6.67 6.27 3.94
C GLU A 172 7.08 6.20 2.47
N ALA A 173 8.19 6.84 2.14
CA ALA A 173 8.89 6.66 0.88
C ALA A 173 9.97 5.59 1.07
N VAL A 174 9.96 4.55 0.23
CA VAL A 174 10.90 3.41 0.32
C VAL A 174 11.70 3.32 -0.96
N ALA A 175 13.00 3.17 -0.82
CA ALA A 175 13.92 2.84 -1.91
C ALA A 175 14.69 1.55 -1.56
N ASN A 176 14.79 0.63 -2.51
CA ASN A 176 15.57 -0.58 -2.36
C ASN A 176 16.45 -0.77 -3.61
N ALA A 177 17.72 -1.01 -3.38
CA ALA A 177 18.67 -1.40 -4.43
C ALA A 177 19.09 -2.84 -4.19
N SER A 178 18.85 -3.72 -5.13
CA SER A 178 19.00 -5.15 -4.93
C SER A 178 19.60 -5.86 -6.11
N VAL A 179 20.15 -7.03 -5.85
CA VAL A 179 20.67 -7.95 -6.86
C VAL A 179 19.76 -9.18 -6.90
N ALA A 180 19.36 -9.58 -8.09
CA ALA A 180 18.57 -10.77 -8.35
C ALA A 180 19.47 -11.93 -8.79
N PHE A 181 19.31 -13.07 -8.14
CA PHE A 181 20.02 -14.31 -8.42
C PHE A 181 19.06 -15.34 -9.02
N GLY A 182 19.53 -16.13 -9.97
CA GLY A 182 18.78 -17.21 -10.62
C GLY A 182 18.45 -16.93 -12.08
N ALA A 183 18.02 -17.98 -12.80
CA ALA A 183 17.76 -17.90 -14.22
C ALA A 183 16.54 -17.04 -14.57
N VAL A 184 16.69 -16.18 -15.57
CA VAL A 184 15.56 -15.43 -16.15
C VAL A 184 14.82 -16.35 -17.09
N ARG A 185 13.61 -16.77 -16.74
CA ARG A 185 12.71 -17.28 -17.76
C ARG A 185 12.25 -16.09 -18.62
N LYS A 186 12.45 -16.18 -19.94
CA LYS A 186 11.78 -15.26 -20.89
C LYS A 186 10.27 -15.55 -20.83
N GLY A 187 9.49 -14.90 -19.97
CA GLY A 187 8.05 -15.05 -19.93
C GLY A 187 7.42 -13.97 -20.80
N GLU A 188 6.17 -14.08 -21.08
CA GLU A 188 5.36 -13.16 -21.88
C GLU A 188 5.02 -11.90 -21.09
N PHE A 189 4.85 -10.76 -21.76
CA PHE A 189 4.20 -9.62 -21.15
C PHE A 189 2.78 -10.01 -20.74
N LEU A 190 2.38 -9.62 -19.54
CA LEU A 190 1.04 -9.89 -19.06
C LEU A 190 0.07 -8.87 -19.66
N ASP A 191 -1.13 -9.33 -20.02
CA ASP A 191 -2.22 -8.47 -20.44
C ASP A 191 -2.75 -7.69 -19.23
N GLY A 192 -2.04 -6.64 -18.87
CA GLY A 192 -2.37 -5.75 -17.77
C GLY A 192 -2.44 -4.30 -18.21
N THR A 193 -3.09 -3.49 -17.42
CA THR A 193 -3.14 -2.04 -17.60
C THR A 193 -2.77 -1.34 -16.30
N VAL A 194 -2.07 -0.23 -16.43
CA VAL A 194 -1.79 0.69 -15.33
C VAL A 194 -2.06 2.09 -15.83
N GLY A 195 -2.81 2.86 -15.06
CA GLY A 195 -3.10 4.23 -15.44
C GLY A 195 -3.49 5.10 -14.24
N PRO A 196 -3.30 6.42 -14.39
CA PRO A 196 -3.77 7.37 -13.41
C PRO A 196 -5.29 7.32 -13.28
N THR A 197 -5.78 7.64 -12.08
CA THR A 197 -7.19 7.77 -11.75
C THR A 197 -7.48 9.15 -11.21
N ALA A 198 -8.68 9.65 -11.51
CA ALA A 198 -9.28 10.78 -10.82
C ALA A 198 -10.71 10.41 -10.45
N SER A 199 -11.11 10.68 -9.22
CA SER A 199 -12.44 10.31 -8.75
C SER A 199 -12.96 11.30 -7.72
N PHE A 200 -14.28 11.29 -7.51
CA PHE A 200 -14.97 12.10 -6.52
C PHE A 200 -15.77 11.20 -5.60
N LEU A 201 -15.80 11.55 -4.32
CA LEU A 201 -16.65 10.90 -3.33
C LEU A 201 -17.87 11.76 -3.07
N VAL A 202 -19.05 11.17 -3.29
CA VAL A 202 -20.34 11.73 -2.90
C VAL A 202 -20.81 10.95 -1.67
N PRO A 203 -20.88 11.57 -0.48
CA PRO A 203 -21.35 10.90 0.72
C PRO A 203 -22.83 10.60 0.61
N ILE A 204 -23.26 9.41 1.06
CA ILE A 204 -24.67 9.04 1.20
C ILE A 204 -25.07 9.18 2.68
N SER A 205 -24.19 8.73 3.57
CA SER A 205 -24.39 8.84 5.01
C SER A 205 -23.07 9.02 5.74
N GLY A 206 -23.15 9.56 6.95
CA GLY A 206 -21.98 9.88 7.76
C GLY A 206 -21.50 11.32 7.55
N THR A 207 -20.43 11.64 8.24
CA THR A 207 -19.89 13.01 8.35
C THR A 207 -18.67 13.23 7.47
N LEU A 208 -18.32 12.26 6.64
CA LEU A 208 -17.15 12.30 5.77
C LEU A 208 -17.51 12.82 4.38
N HIS A 209 -16.82 13.84 3.93
CA HIS A 209 -16.99 14.43 2.59
C HIS A 209 -15.67 14.44 1.83
N GLY A 210 -15.72 14.24 0.51
CA GLY A 210 -14.59 14.52 -0.37
C GLY A 210 -14.38 16.03 -0.47
N ARG A 211 -13.17 16.50 -0.16
CA ARG A 211 -12.81 17.92 -0.23
C ARG A 211 -12.34 18.35 -1.62
N ALA A 212 -11.77 17.41 -2.35
CA ALA A 212 -11.22 17.61 -3.69
C ALA A 212 -11.25 16.28 -4.46
N PRO A 213 -10.94 16.25 -5.76
CA PRO A 213 -10.78 15.01 -6.49
C PRO A 213 -9.73 14.12 -5.83
N PHE A 214 -10.04 12.84 -5.72
CA PHE A 214 -9.06 11.82 -5.35
C PHE A 214 -8.20 11.53 -6.57
N ILE A 215 -6.90 11.50 -6.36
CA ILE A 215 -5.92 11.23 -7.43
C ILE A 215 -5.17 9.96 -7.07
N GLY A 216 -5.01 9.07 -8.04
CA GLY A 216 -4.38 7.80 -7.75
C GLY A 216 -3.95 7.04 -8.99
N ALA A 217 -3.85 5.72 -8.82
CA ALA A 217 -3.53 4.80 -9.89
C ALA A 217 -4.41 3.55 -9.79
N ARG A 218 -4.81 3.04 -10.96
CA ARG A 218 -5.51 1.77 -11.10
C ARG A 218 -4.62 0.78 -11.84
N PHE A 219 -4.45 -0.36 -11.21
CA PHE A 219 -3.73 -1.51 -11.71
C PHE A 219 -4.74 -2.60 -12.04
N ARG A 220 -4.67 -3.20 -13.21
CA ARG A 220 -5.60 -4.25 -13.61
C ARG A 220 -4.92 -5.33 -14.43
N ARG A 221 -5.34 -6.57 -14.25
CA ARG A 221 -4.88 -7.71 -14.99
C ARG A 221 -6.02 -8.67 -15.28
N ASP A 222 -6.16 -9.04 -16.54
CA ASP A 222 -7.07 -10.10 -16.95
C ASP A 222 -6.49 -11.47 -16.59
N THR A 223 -7.24 -12.27 -15.82
CA THR A 223 -6.88 -13.64 -15.53
C THR A 223 -7.48 -14.55 -16.58
N LYS A 224 -6.71 -15.52 -17.08
CA LYS A 224 -7.14 -16.39 -18.19
C LYS A 224 -8.39 -17.23 -17.89
N LYS A 225 -8.77 -17.41 -16.62
CA LYS A 225 -9.78 -18.42 -16.23
C LYS A 225 -11.10 -17.89 -15.66
N ALA A 226 -11.17 -16.70 -15.06
CA ALA A 226 -12.37 -16.36 -14.31
C ALA A 226 -12.63 -14.88 -14.04
N GLY A 227 -11.99 -13.96 -14.72
CA GLY A 227 -12.23 -12.55 -14.46
C GLY A 227 -10.95 -11.71 -14.39
N THR A 228 -11.06 -10.56 -13.81
CA THR A 228 -9.96 -9.59 -13.74
C THR A 228 -9.68 -9.26 -12.27
N VAL A 229 -8.41 -9.19 -11.91
CA VAL A 229 -7.99 -8.63 -10.63
C VAL A 229 -7.60 -7.18 -10.86
N ALA A 230 -8.16 -6.29 -10.08
CA ALA A 230 -7.83 -4.87 -10.10
C ALA A 230 -7.39 -4.41 -8.71
N VAL A 231 -6.52 -3.42 -8.65
CA VAL A 231 -6.16 -2.70 -7.43
C VAL A 231 -6.20 -1.23 -7.76
N GLN A 232 -6.93 -0.46 -6.99
CA GLN A 232 -6.93 0.99 -7.09
C GLN A 232 -6.39 1.59 -5.80
N ILE A 233 -5.49 2.56 -5.94
CA ILE A 233 -4.91 3.29 -4.82
C ILE A 233 -5.13 4.77 -5.09
N ASP A 234 -5.83 5.44 -4.18
CA ASP A 234 -6.16 6.86 -4.30
C ASP A 234 -5.64 7.64 -3.10
N LEU A 235 -5.10 8.82 -3.35
CA LEU A 235 -4.91 9.87 -2.35
C LEU A 235 -6.23 10.62 -2.21
N ALA A 236 -6.81 10.58 -1.03
CA ALA A 236 -8.14 11.08 -0.76
C ALA A 236 -8.10 12.26 0.23
N PRO A 237 -8.20 13.51 -0.26
CA PRO A 237 -8.40 14.66 0.60
C PRO A 237 -9.85 14.65 1.09
N LEU A 238 -10.00 14.50 2.40
CA LEU A 238 -11.29 14.34 3.09
C LEU A 238 -11.57 15.53 3.99
N ARG A 239 -12.83 15.72 4.32
CA ARG A 239 -13.31 16.66 5.34
C ARG A 239 -14.29 15.96 6.25
N ILE A 240 -14.06 16.08 7.54
CA ILE A 240 -14.92 15.50 8.57
C ILE A 240 -15.62 16.61 9.32
N THR A 241 -16.91 16.43 9.57
CA THR A 241 -17.72 17.39 10.33
C THR A 241 -18.03 16.92 11.75
N ALA A 242 -18.00 15.59 12.01
CA ALA A 242 -18.24 15.06 13.36
C ALA A 242 -16.99 15.19 14.25
N GLY A 243 -17.19 15.63 15.47
CA GLY A 243 -16.11 15.76 16.45
C GLY A 243 -15.10 16.87 16.16
N CYS A 244 -15.39 17.73 15.20
CA CYS A 244 -14.56 18.83 14.76
C CYS A 244 -15.24 20.18 15.03
N PRO A 245 -14.48 21.31 15.06
CA PRO A 245 -15.07 22.65 15.05
C PRO A 245 -16.08 22.80 13.92
N SER A 246 -16.98 23.80 14.02
CA SER A 246 -18.02 24.05 13.01
C SER A 246 -17.52 24.19 11.58
N THR A 247 -16.24 24.49 11.40
CA THR A 247 -15.54 24.53 10.10
C THR A 247 -15.15 23.16 9.56
N GLY A 248 -15.28 22.07 10.36
CA GLY A 248 -14.82 20.73 10.04
C GLY A 248 -13.29 20.56 10.13
N CYS A 249 -12.83 19.33 10.19
CA CYS A 249 -11.41 18.98 10.13
C CYS A 249 -11.04 18.49 8.73
N ASN A 250 -9.89 18.92 8.25
CA ASN A 250 -9.33 18.40 7.00
C ASN A 250 -8.51 17.15 7.31
N GLU A 251 -8.83 16.06 6.63
CA GLU A 251 -8.07 14.81 6.72
C GLU A 251 -7.56 14.39 5.35
N ASN A 252 -6.46 13.67 5.35
CA ASN A 252 -5.92 13.06 4.15
C ASN A 252 -5.79 11.56 4.39
N ALA A 253 -6.22 10.79 3.42
CA ALA A 253 -6.17 9.34 3.49
C ALA A 253 -5.58 8.75 2.21
N VAL A 254 -5.01 7.56 2.36
CA VAL A 254 -4.68 6.67 1.25
C VAL A 254 -5.74 5.58 1.22
N LEU A 255 -6.49 5.48 0.14
CA LEU A 255 -7.45 4.40 -0.09
C LEU A 255 -6.76 3.30 -0.88
N PHE A 256 -6.87 2.07 -0.42
CA PHE A 256 -6.40 0.86 -1.09
C PHE A 256 -7.58 -0.06 -1.33
N ALA A 257 -7.93 -0.28 -2.58
CA ALA A 257 -9.14 -0.98 -3.00
C ALA A 257 -8.82 -2.10 -4.00
N PRO A 258 -8.38 -3.28 -3.54
CA PRO A 258 -8.32 -4.45 -4.39
C PRO A 258 -9.72 -4.93 -4.75
N ALA A 259 -9.89 -5.44 -5.96
CA ALA A 259 -11.18 -5.88 -6.48
C ALA A 259 -11.05 -7.12 -7.36
N TYR A 260 -12.07 -7.93 -7.33
CA TYR A 260 -12.38 -8.90 -8.38
C TYR A 260 -13.43 -8.30 -9.31
N GLU A 261 -13.19 -8.40 -10.62
CA GLU A 261 -14.08 -7.90 -11.65
C GLU A 261 -14.63 -9.05 -12.50
N ALA A 262 -15.94 -9.15 -12.59
CA ALA A 262 -16.64 -9.98 -13.58
C ALA A 262 -17.10 -9.09 -14.74
N SER A 263 -16.93 -9.53 -15.99
CA SER A 263 -17.16 -8.64 -17.13
C SER A 263 -17.81 -9.34 -18.33
N VAL A 264 -18.50 -8.51 -19.12
CA VAL A 264 -18.96 -8.83 -20.46
C VAL A 264 -18.30 -7.89 -21.48
N ARG A 265 -18.11 -8.34 -22.71
CA ARG A 265 -17.38 -7.58 -23.75
C ARG A 265 -18.30 -7.29 -24.93
N PRO A 266 -19.08 -6.18 -24.91
CA PRO A 266 -19.79 -5.70 -26.08
C PRO A 266 -18.78 -5.20 -27.14
N PRO A 267 -19.22 -5.00 -28.42
CA PRO A 267 -18.34 -4.60 -29.52
C PRO A 267 -17.56 -3.29 -29.29
N TRP A 268 -18.12 -2.37 -28.49
CA TRP A 268 -17.53 -1.06 -28.23
C TRP A 268 -16.57 -1.04 -27.02
N GLY A 269 -16.47 -2.14 -26.25
CA GLY A 269 -15.62 -2.10 -25.07
C GLY A 269 -15.86 -3.26 -24.10
N ARG A 270 -15.89 -2.94 -22.82
CA ARG A 270 -16.11 -3.90 -21.73
C ARG A 270 -16.98 -3.28 -20.65
N LEU A 271 -17.99 -4.01 -20.20
CA LEU A 271 -18.75 -3.69 -18.99
C LEU A 271 -18.34 -4.66 -17.88
N TYR A 272 -18.21 -4.16 -16.65
CA TYR A 272 -17.84 -5.02 -15.54
C TYR A 272 -18.55 -4.64 -14.24
N GLY A 273 -18.76 -5.65 -13.39
CA GLY A 273 -19.07 -5.47 -11.99
C GLY A 273 -17.83 -5.75 -11.17
N GLN A 274 -17.63 -5.02 -10.08
CA GLN A 274 -16.49 -5.19 -9.19
C GLN A 274 -16.92 -5.26 -7.72
N ILE A 275 -16.18 -6.05 -6.94
CA ILE A 275 -16.34 -6.14 -5.48
C ILE A 275 -15.00 -6.44 -4.82
N GLY A 276 -14.78 -5.90 -3.64
CA GLY A 276 -13.56 -6.16 -2.90
C GLY A 276 -13.49 -5.49 -1.53
N PRO A 277 -12.46 -5.80 -0.74
CA PRO A 277 -12.18 -5.09 0.48
C PRO A 277 -11.69 -3.66 0.20
N LEU A 278 -11.86 -2.79 1.18
CA LEU A 278 -11.40 -1.41 1.16
C LEU A 278 -10.62 -1.13 2.44
N LEU A 279 -9.40 -0.63 2.29
CA LEU A 279 -8.60 -0.13 3.39
C LEU A 279 -8.36 1.36 3.19
N ALA A 280 -8.48 2.13 4.25
CA ALA A 280 -8.20 3.56 4.24
C ALA A 280 -7.22 3.90 5.36
N GLY A 281 -6.06 4.39 4.99
CA GLY A 281 -5.06 4.88 5.94
C GLY A 281 -5.19 6.40 6.10
N VAL A 282 -5.72 6.86 7.22
CA VAL A 282 -5.85 8.28 7.55
C VAL A 282 -4.59 8.73 8.28
N TYR A 283 -3.85 9.67 7.72
CA TYR A 283 -2.55 10.10 8.23
C TYR A 283 -2.49 11.57 8.69
N SER A 284 -3.55 12.31 8.49
CA SER A 284 -3.66 13.69 8.97
C SER A 284 -4.22 13.78 10.39
N GLN A 285 -4.19 15.00 10.95
CA GLN A 285 -4.66 15.29 12.30
C GLN A 285 -6.20 15.33 12.36
N GLY A 286 -6.81 14.21 12.50
CA GLY A 286 -8.24 14.13 12.74
C GLY A 286 -8.55 13.18 13.90
N PRO A 287 -9.79 13.16 14.37
CA PRO A 287 -10.25 12.20 15.38
C PRO A 287 -10.15 10.74 14.89
N ASP A 288 -10.02 10.54 13.59
CA ASP A 288 -10.01 9.21 12.95
C ASP A 288 -8.68 8.80 12.36
N ARG A 289 -7.59 9.36 12.84
CA ARG A 289 -6.26 8.93 12.47
C ARG A 289 -6.11 7.40 12.64
N GLY A 290 -5.55 6.74 11.63
CA GLY A 290 -5.35 5.30 11.63
C GLY A 290 -5.99 4.61 10.44
N MET A 291 -6.09 3.28 10.52
CA MET A 291 -6.64 2.47 9.44
C MET A 291 -8.13 2.20 9.65
N ALA A 292 -8.92 2.62 8.67
CA ALA A 292 -10.30 2.20 8.53
C ALA A 292 -10.39 1.04 7.54
N GLN A 293 -11.33 0.15 7.75
CA GLN A 293 -11.57 -1.02 6.91
C GLN A 293 -13.00 -1.06 6.42
N GLY A 294 -13.21 -1.69 5.27
CA GLY A 294 -14.54 -1.78 4.72
C GLY A 294 -14.62 -2.62 3.46
N LEU A 295 -15.66 -2.39 2.71
CA LEU A 295 -15.94 -3.06 1.45
C LEU A 295 -16.29 -2.02 0.38
N HIS A 296 -16.05 -2.39 -0.85
CA HIS A 296 -16.55 -1.64 -1.99
C HIS A 296 -17.13 -2.57 -3.05
N GLY A 297 -18.10 -2.06 -3.80
CA GLY A 297 -18.68 -2.76 -4.93
C GLY A 297 -19.27 -1.79 -5.92
N GLY A 298 -19.26 -2.13 -7.20
CA GLY A 298 -19.74 -1.20 -8.21
C GLY A 298 -19.69 -1.72 -9.62
N LEU A 299 -19.94 -0.81 -10.54
CA LEU A 299 -19.98 -1.07 -11.97
C LEU A 299 -18.99 -0.15 -12.70
N GLY A 300 -18.54 -0.58 -13.86
CA GLY A 300 -17.71 0.25 -14.72
C GLY A 300 -17.75 -0.17 -16.18
N ALA A 301 -17.20 0.72 -17.00
CA ALA A 301 -17.09 0.51 -18.44
C ALA A 301 -15.71 0.92 -18.94
N ASP A 302 -15.14 0.11 -19.83
CA ASP A 302 -13.92 0.40 -20.55
C ASP A 302 -14.24 0.71 -22.00
N PHE A 303 -13.66 1.78 -22.50
CA PHE A 303 -13.72 2.19 -23.90
C PHE A 303 -12.33 2.19 -24.50
N TYR A 304 -12.18 1.62 -25.67
CA TYR A 304 -10.89 1.54 -26.34
C TYR A 304 -10.80 2.56 -27.46
N SER A 305 -9.78 3.40 -27.41
CA SER A 305 -9.43 4.34 -28.47
C SER A 305 -7.97 4.11 -28.86
N GLY A 306 -7.75 3.34 -29.92
CA GLY A 306 -6.41 2.95 -30.34
C GLY A 306 -5.64 2.18 -29.24
N ARG A 307 -4.53 2.78 -28.79
CA ARG A 307 -3.69 2.21 -27.72
C ARG A 307 -4.06 2.70 -26.32
N VAL A 308 -5.11 3.46 -26.20
CA VAL A 308 -5.55 4.03 -24.93
C VAL A 308 -6.85 3.39 -24.51
N MET A 309 -6.95 3.00 -23.27
CA MET A 309 -8.16 2.53 -22.62
C MET A 309 -8.64 3.60 -21.65
N TRP A 310 -9.88 4.03 -21.83
CA TRP A 310 -10.60 4.88 -20.90
C TRP A 310 -11.50 4.01 -20.03
N ASN A 311 -11.48 4.25 -18.76
CA ASN A 311 -12.33 3.56 -17.81
C ASN A 311 -13.19 4.57 -17.05
N LEU A 312 -14.50 4.33 -17.04
CA LEU A 312 -15.44 5.01 -16.15
C LEU A 312 -15.92 4.00 -15.13
N ASN A 313 -15.92 4.37 -13.86
CA ASN A 313 -16.42 3.51 -12.79
C ASN A 313 -17.21 4.28 -11.74
N GLY A 314 -18.22 3.60 -11.21
CA GLY A 314 -18.97 4.04 -10.05
C GLY A 314 -18.99 2.91 -9.03
N ARG A 315 -18.65 3.21 -7.79
CA ARG A 315 -18.63 2.21 -6.71
C ARG A 315 -19.22 2.76 -5.42
N LEU A 316 -19.97 1.92 -4.74
CA LEU A 316 -20.40 2.13 -3.38
C LEU A 316 -19.22 1.79 -2.46
N LEU A 317 -18.93 2.65 -1.52
CA LEU A 317 -17.94 2.45 -0.48
C LEU A 317 -18.67 2.34 0.85
N TRP A 318 -18.29 1.34 1.62
CA TRP A 318 -18.59 1.23 3.03
C TRP A 318 -17.27 1.18 3.80
N LEU A 319 -17.10 2.07 4.77
CA LEU A 319 -15.94 2.14 5.64
C LEU A 319 -16.38 2.18 7.10
N GLN A 320 -15.79 1.34 7.90
CA GLN A 320 -15.88 1.40 9.35
C GLN A 320 -14.66 2.16 9.87
N ARG A 321 -14.90 3.30 10.49
CA ARG A 321 -13.87 4.17 11.06
C ARG A 321 -13.45 3.68 12.45
N ASN A 322 -12.27 4.12 12.90
CA ASN A 322 -11.78 3.83 14.25
C ASN A 322 -12.67 4.42 15.35
N SER A 323 -13.37 5.52 15.05
CA SER A 323 -14.41 6.11 15.93
C SER A 323 -15.65 5.21 16.11
N GLY A 324 -15.77 4.13 15.37
CA GLY A 324 -16.96 3.27 15.33
C GLY A 324 -18.04 3.75 14.37
N GLU A 325 -17.89 4.91 13.75
CA GLU A 325 -18.83 5.43 12.76
C GLU A 325 -18.71 4.67 11.43
N ASN A 326 -19.83 4.35 10.81
CA ASN A 326 -19.91 3.80 9.48
C ASN A 326 -20.11 4.90 8.44
N VAL A 327 -19.30 4.91 7.41
CA VAL A 327 -19.41 5.84 6.29
C VAL A 327 -19.86 5.10 5.05
N PHE A 328 -20.89 5.61 4.41
CA PHE A 328 -21.34 5.16 3.10
C PHE A 328 -21.21 6.29 2.09
N GLY A 329 -20.69 5.95 0.91
CA GLY A 329 -20.54 6.93 -0.16
C GLY A 329 -20.53 6.29 -1.54
N VAL A 330 -20.76 7.10 -2.56
CA VAL A 330 -20.56 6.75 -3.96
C VAL A 330 -19.29 7.42 -4.44
N GLN A 331 -18.35 6.63 -4.91
CA GLN A 331 -17.19 7.15 -5.62
C GLN A 331 -17.41 6.99 -7.13
N VAL A 332 -17.31 8.08 -7.86
CA VAL A 332 -17.34 8.08 -9.32
C VAL A 332 -15.99 8.49 -9.83
N GLY A 333 -15.42 7.71 -10.74
CA GLY A 333 -14.04 7.93 -11.19
C GLY A 333 -13.84 7.65 -12.67
N VAL A 334 -12.76 8.23 -13.16
CA VAL A 334 -12.21 7.99 -14.49
C VAL A 334 -10.77 7.55 -14.39
N SER A 335 -10.35 6.62 -15.22
CA SER A 335 -8.93 6.31 -15.39
C SER A 335 -8.58 6.21 -16.86
N VAL A 336 -7.32 6.51 -17.16
CA VAL A 336 -6.75 6.44 -18.51
C VAL A 336 -5.52 5.55 -18.45
N SER A 337 -5.51 4.49 -19.23
CA SER A 337 -4.42 3.53 -19.21
C SER A 337 -3.90 3.27 -20.62
N PRO A 338 -2.59 3.33 -20.87
CA PRO A 338 -2.04 2.80 -22.10
C PRO A 338 -2.22 1.27 -22.10
N LYS A 339 -2.55 0.71 -23.24
CA LYS A 339 -2.55 -0.74 -23.44
C LYS A 339 -1.08 -1.19 -23.56
N LEU A 340 -0.52 -1.62 -22.43
CA LEU A 340 0.85 -2.12 -22.35
C LEU A 340 0.81 -3.63 -22.65
N GLY A 341 1.19 -4.01 -23.84
CA GLY A 341 1.27 -5.42 -24.23
C GLY A 341 0.10 -5.88 -25.10
N GLY A 342 0.48 -6.50 -26.18
CA GLY A 342 -0.44 -7.01 -27.21
C GLY A 342 -0.08 -6.39 -28.54
N THR A 343 0.96 -6.89 -29.18
CA THR A 343 1.07 -6.80 -30.64
C THR A 343 -0.18 -7.42 -31.22
N GLY A 344 -1.00 -6.63 -31.82
CA GLY A 344 -2.14 -6.83 -32.66
C GLY A 344 -2.69 -8.26 -32.83
N ARG A 345 -3.92 -8.43 -32.50
CA ARG A 345 -4.88 -9.11 -33.40
C ARG A 345 -6.16 -8.29 -33.39
#